data_4fe520f67b002aa43e7496574b5a6ce2
#
_entry.id   4fe520f67b002aa43e7496574b5a6ce2
#
_cell.length_a   1.000
_cell.length_b   1.000
_cell.length_c   1.000
_cell.angle_alpha   90.00
_cell.angle_beta   90.00
_cell.angle_gamma   90.00
#
_symmetry.space_group_name_H-M   'P 1'
#
loop_
_entity.id
_entity.type
_entity.pdbx_description
1 polymer ?
#
loop_
_entity_poly.entity_id
_entity_poly.type
_entity_poly.pdbx_seq_one_letter_code
_entity_poly.pdbx_strand_id
1 'polypeptide(L)'
;MDIEERRLLLIDDDESYREVLARSLNRKGFAVNAAATVDDALGLCRTHDPEYVILDLNLAGQSGLNLIQPLLELAPGARILVLTGYASIPTAVGALKLGASQYLPKPADVRDIVRALLDDGIEIPEFPIGDRMTVQHLEWEYIQRTLAEYEGNIAATARALKMHRRTLQRKLAKRRPGAPG
;
A
#
# COMPACT_ATOMS: atom_id res chain seq x y z
N MET A 1 -12.29 22.79 -23.82
CA MET A 1 -11.52 21.52 -23.79
C MET A 1 -11.56 21.04 -22.34
N ASP A 2 -12.50 20.14 -22.06
CA ASP A 2 -12.61 19.57 -20.73
C ASP A 2 -11.33 18.80 -20.48
N ILE A 3 -10.56 19.30 -19.52
CA ILE A 3 -9.46 18.53 -18.97
C ILE A 3 -10.17 17.41 -18.20
N GLU A 4 -10.26 16.21 -18.77
CA GLU A 4 -10.72 15.04 -18.01
C GLU A 4 -9.85 14.97 -16.74
N GLU A 5 -10.45 15.32 -15.62
CA GLU A 5 -9.83 15.23 -14.32
C GLU A 5 -9.53 13.74 -14.06
N ARG A 6 -8.23 13.40 -13.96
CA ARG A 6 -7.78 12.04 -13.67
C ARG A 6 -8.19 11.67 -12.26
N ARG A 7 -9.21 10.84 -12.14
CA ARG A 7 -9.77 10.43 -10.84
C ARG A 7 -8.81 9.48 -10.12
N LEU A 8 -8.35 9.88 -8.94
CA LEU A 8 -7.37 9.14 -8.16
C LEU A 8 -7.89 8.88 -6.74
N LEU A 9 -7.77 7.65 -6.29
CA LEU A 9 -8.01 7.24 -4.91
C LEU A 9 -6.66 7.02 -4.20
N LEU A 10 -6.41 7.80 -3.15
CA LEU A 10 -5.21 7.70 -2.31
C LEU A 10 -5.56 7.01 -1.00
N ILE A 11 -4.94 5.85 -0.73
CA ILE A 11 -5.22 5.01 0.43
C ILE A 11 -3.95 4.89 1.28
N ASP A 12 -3.94 5.54 2.43
CA ASP A 12 -2.81 5.57 3.35
C ASP A 12 -3.32 5.95 4.75
N ASP A 13 -2.90 5.28 5.80
CA ASP A 13 -3.32 5.56 7.18
C ASP A 13 -2.55 6.74 7.81
N ASP A 14 -1.40 7.12 7.28
CA ASP A 14 -0.65 8.30 7.69
C ASP A 14 -1.33 9.59 7.20
N GLU A 15 -2.01 10.29 8.09
CA GLU A 15 -2.75 11.52 7.78
C GLU A 15 -1.86 12.60 7.19
N SER A 16 -0.71 12.84 7.79
CA SER A 16 0.22 13.89 7.34
C SER A 16 0.76 13.60 5.94
N TYR A 17 1.18 12.36 5.70
CA TYR A 17 1.66 11.94 4.39
C TYR A 17 0.55 12.00 3.33
N ARG A 18 -0.63 11.51 3.67
CA ARG A 18 -1.81 11.51 2.80
C ARG A 18 -2.20 12.93 2.38
N GLU A 19 -2.25 13.88 3.32
CA GLU A 19 -2.58 15.28 3.00
C GLU A 19 -1.55 15.96 2.09
N VAL A 20 -0.26 15.79 2.38
CA VAL A 20 0.82 16.38 1.59
C VAL A 20 0.83 15.81 0.17
N LEU A 21 0.69 14.50 0.05
CA LEU A 21 0.67 13.83 -1.25
C LEU A 21 -0.57 14.21 -2.06
N ALA A 22 -1.75 14.25 -1.43
CA ALA A 22 -2.98 14.64 -2.10
C ALA A 22 -2.89 16.06 -2.67
N ARG A 23 -2.40 17.04 -1.90
CA ARG A 23 -2.17 18.41 -2.39
C ARG A 23 -1.22 18.44 -3.60
N SER A 24 -0.16 17.66 -3.53
CA SER A 24 0.85 17.61 -4.59
C SER A 24 0.31 17.00 -5.87
N LEU A 25 -0.50 15.94 -5.77
CA LEU A 25 -1.15 15.27 -6.90
C LEU A 25 -2.26 16.14 -7.52
N ASN A 26 -3.04 16.86 -6.68
CA ASN A 26 -4.03 17.82 -7.18
C ASN A 26 -3.36 18.90 -8.05
N ARG A 27 -2.20 19.41 -7.67
CA ARG A 27 -1.42 20.36 -8.47
C ARG A 27 -0.91 19.76 -9.79
N LYS A 28 -0.88 18.44 -9.92
CA LYS A 28 -0.47 17.70 -11.13
C LYS A 28 -1.66 17.30 -12.01
N GLY A 29 -2.87 17.75 -11.67
CA GLY A 29 -4.07 17.54 -12.48
C GLY A 29 -4.83 16.24 -12.16
N PHE A 30 -4.63 15.67 -10.96
CA PHE A 30 -5.45 14.58 -10.46
C PHE A 30 -6.59 15.11 -9.58
N ALA A 31 -7.77 14.52 -9.69
CA ALA A 31 -8.85 14.71 -8.73
C ALA A 31 -8.71 13.65 -7.63
N VAL A 32 -8.11 14.04 -6.49
CA VAL A 32 -7.74 13.10 -5.44
C VAL A 32 -8.84 12.97 -4.39
N ASN A 33 -9.33 11.74 -4.21
CA ASN A 33 -10.09 11.33 -3.04
C ASN A 33 -9.17 10.50 -2.13
N ALA A 34 -9.24 10.71 -0.82
CA ALA A 34 -8.33 10.10 0.14
C ALA A 34 -9.08 9.26 1.18
N ALA A 35 -8.55 8.07 1.47
CA ALA A 35 -9.05 7.15 2.47
C ALA A 35 -7.96 6.76 3.46
N ALA A 36 -8.32 6.64 4.73
CA ALA A 36 -7.45 6.16 5.79
C ALA A 36 -7.68 4.69 6.15
N THR A 37 -8.84 4.15 5.80
CA THR A 37 -9.27 2.80 6.17
C THR A 37 -9.70 2.00 4.95
N VAL A 38 -9.76 0.68 5.12
CA VAL A 38 -10.25 -0.23 4.07
C VAL A 38 -11.70 0.08 3.69
N ASP A 39 -12.56 0.30 4.69
CA ASP A 39 -14.00 0.56 4.46
C ASP A 39 -14.22 1.87 3.70
N ASP A 40 -13.52 2.94 4.08
CA ASP A 40 -13.57 4.22 3.37
C ASP A 40 -13.06 4.07 1.92
N ALA A 41 -11.96 3.34 1.74
CA ALA A 41 -11.40 3.09 0.41
C ALA A 41 -12.38 2.38 -0.52
N LEU A 42 -13.03 1.32 -0.05
CA LEU A 42 -14.03 0.59 -0.82
C LEU A 42 -15.28 1.45 -1.09
N GLY A 43 -15.71 2.24 -0.12
CA GLY A 43 -16.81 3.19 -0.27
C GLY A 43 -16.53 4.24 -1.36
N LEU A 44 -15.37 4.88 -1.29
CA LEU A 44 -14.93 5.87 -2.28
C LEU A 44 -14.70 5.25 -3.66
N CYS A 45 -14.17 4.03 -3.74
CA CYS A 45 -13.99 3.33 -4.99
C CYS A 45 -15.31 3.12 -5.73
N ARG A 46 -16.38 2.73 -5.00
CA ARG A 46 -17.72 2.54 -5.58
C ARG A 46 -18.36 3.83 -6.08
N THR A 47 -18.14 4.94 -5.38
CA THR A 47 -18.84 6.20 -5.67
C THR A 47 -18.11 7.09 -6.67
N HIS A 48 -16.78 6.99 -6.76
CA HIS A 48 -15.96 7.88 -7.58
C HIS A 48 -15.31 7.20 -8.79
N ASP A 49 -15.41 5.87 -8.90
CA ASP A 49 -14.90 5.10 -10.04
C ASP A 49 -13.47 5.56 -10.44
N PRO A 50 -12.46 5.36 -9.59
CA PRO A 50 -11.13 5.89 -9.82
C PRO A 50 -10.44 5.21 -11.01
N GLU A 51 -9.71 6.00 -11.80
CA GLU A 51 -8.83 5.50 -12.87
C GLU A 51 -7.45 5.12 -12.32
N TYR A 52 -7.07 5.75 -11.22
CA TYR A 52 -5.79 5.55 -10.55
C TYR A 52 -6.00 5.30 -9.06
N VAL A 53 -5.23 4.39 -8.52
CA VAL A 53 -5.21 4.11 -7.08
C VAL A 53 -3.77 4.12 -6.58
N ILE A 54 -3.50 4.84 -5.50
CA ILE A 54 -2.27 4.72 -4.72
C ILE A 54 -2.62 4.00 -3.43
N LEU A 55 -1.93 2.90 -3.15
CA LEU A 55 -2.24 2.02 -2.04
C LEU A 55 -1.01 1.78 -1.16
N ASP A 56 -1.09 2.14 0.11
CA ASP A 56 -0.12 1.66 1.10
C ASP A 56 -0.46 0.22 1.53
N LEU A 57 0.57 -0.59 1.74
CA LEU A 57 0.40 -1.97 2.21
C LEU A 57 0.13 -2.08 3.70
N ASN A 58 0.39 -1.04 4.47
CA ASN A 58 0.08 -1.01 5.90
C ASN A 58 -1.05 -0.02 6.19
N LEU A 59 -2.22 -0.53 6.44
CA LEU A 59 -3.41 0.26 6.78
C LEU A 59 -3.86 -0.05 8.21
N ALA A 60 -3.26 0.65 9.19
CA ALA A 60 -3.58 0.49 10.60
C ALA A 60 -3.55 -0.98 11.09
N GLY A 61 -2.55 -1.74 10.65
CA GLY A 61 -2.37 -3.15 11.01
C GLY A 61 -3.11 -4.14 10.09
N GLN A 62 -3.82 -3.66 9.09
CA GLN A 62 -4.39 -4.49 8.01
C GLN A 62 -3.46 -4.48 6.79
N SER A 63 -3.37 -5.61 6.10
CA SER A 63 -2.56 -5.69 4.89
C SER A 63 -3.29 -5.11 3.69
N GLY A 64 -2.71 -4.08 3.08
CA GLY A 64 -3.22 -3.49 1.84
C GLY A 64 -3.17 -4.45 0.64
N LEU A 65 -2.37 -5.51 0.67
CA LEU A 65 -2.37 -6.53 -0.38
C LEU A 65 -3.75 -7.14 -0.61
N ASN A 66 -4.49 -7.37 0.47
CA ASN A 66 -5.85 -7.93 0.41
C ASN A 66 -6.88 -6.97 -0.21
N LEU A 67 -6.53 -5.69 -0.35
CA LEU A 67 -7.41 -4.68 -0.93
C LEU A 67 -7.29 -4.61 -2.46
N ILE A 68 -6.21 -5.10 -3.05
CA ILE A 68 -5.95 -5.01 -4.49
C ILE A 68 -7.07 -5.65 -5.31
N GLN A 69 -7.43 -6.88 -5.01
CA GLN A 69 -8.47 -7.60 -5.74
C GLN A 69 -9.86 -6.96 -5.59
N PRO A 70 -10.35 -6.65 -4.38
CA PRO A 70 -11.60 -5.91 -4.20
C PRO A 70 -11.67 -4.57 -4.93
N LEU A 71 -10.55 -3.81 -4.97
CA LEU A 71 -10.50 -2.56 -5.73
C LEU A 71 -10.63 -2.79 -7.24
N LEU A 72 -9.97 -3.82 -7.78
CA LEU A 72 -10.06 -4.18 -9.19
C LEU A 72 -11.43 -4.75 -9.57
N GLU A 73 -12.12 -5.41 -8.65
CA GLU A 73 -13.51 -5.85 -8.86
C GLU A 73 -14.48 -4.66 -8.96
N LEU A 74 -14.25 -3.62 -8.15
CA LEU A 74 -15.07 -2.40 -8.16
C LEU A 74 -14.72 -1.43 -9.29
N ALA A 75 -13.44 -1.34 -9.67
CA ALA A 75 -12.93 -0.50 -10.74
C ALA A 75 -11.96 -1.30 -11.62
N PRO A 76 -12.47 -2.14 -12.55
CA PRO A 76 -11.65 -3.09 -13.32
C PRO A 76 -10.59 -2.44 -14.22
N GLY A 77 -10.81 -1.17 -14.60
CA GLY A 77 -9.85 -0.38 -15.38
C GLY A 77 -8.83 0.41 -14.56
N ALA A 78 -8.92 0.38 -13.24
CA ALA A 78 -8.05 1.17 -12.38
C ALA A 78 -6.61 0.68 -12.40
N ARG A 79 -5.68 1.63 -12.46
CA ARG A 79 -4.24 1.36 -12.32
C ARG A 79 -3.85 1.51 -10.86
N ILE A 80 -3.38 0.44 -10.24
CA ILE A 80 -3.00 0.43 -8.83
C ILE A 80 -1.49 0.56 -8.71
N LEU A 81 -1.02 1.67 -8.15
CA LEU A 81 0.34 1.87 -7.68
C LEU A 81 0.42 1.52 -6.20
N VAL A 82 1.19 0.53 -5.85
CA VAL A 82 1.55 0.26 -4.46
C VAL A 82 2.69 1.19 -4.07
N LEU A 83 2.46 2.02 -3.05
CA LEU A 83 3.44 2.97 -2.51
C LEU A 83 3.61 2.71 -1.02
N THR A 84 4.69 2.04 -0.65
CA THR A 84 4.85 1.54 0.71
C THR A 84 6.27 1.71 1.23
N GLY A 85 6.37 1.94 2.51
CA GLY A 85 7.65 1.89 3.18
C GLY A 85 8.10 0.49 3.59
N TYR A 86 7.28 -0.52 3.33
CA TYR A 86 7.61 -1.95 3.56
C TYR A 86 8.02 -2.65 2.26
N ALA A 87 8.82 -1.95 1.47
CA ALA A 87 9.27 -2.42 0.18
C ALA A 87 10.20 -3.63 0.33
N SER A 88 9.79 -4.77 -0.22
CA SER A 88 10.62 -5.94 -0.42
C SER A 88 10.31 -6.59 -1.76
N ILE A 89 11.26 -7.37 -2.28
CA ILE A 89 11.05 -8.10 -3.53
C ILE A 89 9.84 -9.05 -3.43
N PRO A 90 9.66 -9.85 -2.36
CA PRO A 90 8.49 -10.71 -2.22
C PRO A 90 7.16 -9.96 -2.18
N THR A 91 7.09 -8.82 -1.47
CA THR A 91 5.86 -8.00 -1.43
C THR A 91 5.57 -7.32 -2.77
N ALA A 92 6.59 -6.87 -3.49
CA ALA A 92 6.43 -6.31 -4.83
C ALA A 92 5.89 -7.38 -5.81
N VAL A 93 6.50 -8.56 -5.83
CA VAL A 93 6.04 -9.68 -6.68
C VAL A 93 4.62 -10.09 -6.30
N GLY A 94 4.30 -10.16 -5.01
CA GLY A 94 2.95 -10.46 -4.52
C GLY A 94 1.91 -9.45 -4.98
N ALA A 95 2.20 -8.16 -4.86
CA ALA A 95 1.32 -7.08 -5.30
C ALA A 95 1.07 -7.12 -6.82
N LEU A 96 2.12 -7.29 -7.62
CA LEU A 96 2.01 -7.38 -9.08
C LEU A 96 1.20 -8.62 -9.51
N LYS A 97 1.38 -9.76 -8.87
CA LYS A 97 0.58 -10.98 -9.13
C LYS A 97 -0.90 -10.80 -8.79
N LEU A 98 -1.22 -9.97 -7.81
CA LEU A 98 -2.61 -9.65 -7.45
C LEU A 98 -3.24 -8.62 -8.39
N GLY A 99 -2.49 -8.04 -9.31
CA GLY A 99 -2.97 -7.11 -10.32
C GLY A 99 -2.57 -5.66 -10.12
N ALA A 100 -1.68 -5.34 -9.16
CA ALA A 100 -1.09 -4.01 -9.08
C ALA A 100 -0.32 -3.70 -10.38
N SER A 101 -0.43 -2.46 -10.85
CA SER A 101 0.22 -2.02 -12.09
C SER A 101 1.68 -1.65 -11.85
N GLN A 102 1.97 -1.07 -10.70
CA GLN A 102 3.30 -0.57 -10.32
C GLN A 102 3.54 -0.67 -8.81
N TYR A 103 4.80 -0.62 -8.43
CA TYR A 103 5.23 -0.70 -7.04
C TYR A 103 6.40 0.26 -6.80
N LEU A 104 6.28 1.15 -5.82
CA LEU A 104 7.33 2.08 -5.43
C LEU A 104 7.59 2.02 -3.92
N PRO A 105 8.87 2.04 -3.50
CA PRO A 105 9.22 2.19 -2.10
C PRO A 105 9.05 3.65 -1.64
N LYS A 106 8.61 3.85 -0.40
CA LYS A 106 8.72 5.16 0.28
C LYS A 106 10.14 5.33 0.86
N PRO A 107 10.71 6.54 0.84
CA PRO A 107 10.19 7.78 0.28
C PRO A 107 10.27 7.81 -1.25
N ALA A 108 9.26 8.37 -1.92
CA ALA A 108 9.23 8.55 -3.36
C ALA A 108 8.94 10.03 -3.72
N ASP A 109 9.62 10.53 -4.74
CA ASP A 109 9.33 11.87 -5.27
C ASP A 109 7.98 11.87 -6.02
N VAL A 110 7.23 12.95 -5.91
CA VAL A 110 5.93 13.09 -6.59
C VAL A 110 6.04 12.89 -8.11
N ARG A 111 7.17 13.28 -8.71
CA ARG A 111 7.43 13.07 -10.15
C ARG A 111 7.53 11.59 -10.49
N ASP A 112 8.18 10.80 -9.64
CA ASP A 112 8.29 9.35 -9.84
C ASP A 112 6.95 8.66 -9.63
N ILE A 113 6.16 9.12 -8.66
CA ILE A 113 4.78 8.63 -8.43
C ILE A 113 3.90 8.91 -9.67
N VAL A 114 3.92 10.14 -10.19
CA VAL A 114 3.15 10.51 -11.37
C VAL A 114 3.59 9.71 -12.60
N ARG A 115 4.90 9.56 -12.80
CA ARG A 115 5.44 8.72 -13.87
C ARG A 115 4.95 7.28 -13.76
N ALA A 116 5.04 6.68 -12.58
CA ALA A 116 4.59 5.31 -12.34
C ALA A 116 3.08 5.13 -12.54
N LEU A 117 2.26 6.15 -12.25
CA LEU A 117 0.83 6.11 -12.50
C LEU A 117 0.49 6.18 -14.01
N LEU A 118 1.26 6.94 -14.78
CA LEU A 118 0.98 7.20 -16.20
C LEU A 118 1.72 6.27 -17.16
N ASP A 119 2.76 5.59 -16.70
CA ASP A 119 3.58 4.69 -17.53
C ASP A 119 2.91 3.31 -17.65
N ASP A 120 2.85 2.78 -18.88
CA ASP A 120 2.30 1.45 -19.17
C ASP A 120 3.33 0.31 -18.96
N GLY A 121 4.59 0.65 -18.71
CA GLY A 121 5.65 -0.31 -18.41
C GLY A 121 5.63 -0.79 -16.97
N ILE A 122 5.84 -2.08 -16.73
CA ILE A 122 6.13 -2.60 -15.40
C ILE A 122 7.61 -2.37 -15.12
N GLU A 123 7.96 -1.33 -14.38
CA GLU A 123 9.30 -1.18 -13.83
C GLU A 123 9.37 -1.90 -12.49
N ILE A 124 10.23 -2.90 -12.39
CA ILE A 124 10.60 -3.46 -11.09
C ILE A 124 11.54 -2.44 -10.45
N PRO A 125 11.16 -1.82 -9.33
CA PRO A 125 12.02 -0.83 -8.70
C PRO A 125 13.36 -1.46 -8.30
N GLU A 126 14.46 -0.74 -8.55
CA GLU A 126 15.74 -1.07 -7.92
C GLU A 126 15.58 -0.87 -6.41
N PHE A 127 15.58 -1.99 -5.69
CA PHE A 127 15.64 -1.92 -4.23
C PHE A 127 17.08 -1.51 -3.86
N PRO A 128 17.25 -0.47 -3.05
CA PRO A 128 18.60 -0.10 -2.61
C PRO A 128 19.22 -1.30 -1.87
N ILE A 129 20.22 -1.91 -2.51
CA ILE A 129 21.02 -3.01 -1.95
C ILE A 129 21.99 -2.43 -0.90
N GLY A 130 21.55 -1.56 -0.06
CA GLY A 130 22.39 -0.81 0.85
C GLY A 130 21.99 -0.83 2.33
N ASP A 131 20.74 -0.90 2.62
CA ASP A 131 20.29 -1.10 3.99
C ASP A 131 20.11 -2.58 4.24
N ARG A 132 21.03 -3.15 4.99
CA ARG A 132 20.86 -4.48 5.57
C ARG A 132 19.51 -4.47 6.28
N MET A 133 18.53 -5.14 5.70
CA MET A 133 17.25 -5.38 6.37
C MET A 133 17.59 -5.91 7.76
N THR A 134 17.25 -5.15 8.78
CA THR A 134 17.47 -5.63 10.15
C THR A 134 16.62 -6.89 10.34
N VAL A 135 17.06 -7.79 11.20
CA VAL A 135 16.29 -8.99 11.56
C VAL A 135 14.86 -8.62 11.94
N GLN A 136 14.68 -7.44 12.56
CA GLN A 136 13.37 -6.90 12.92
C GLN A 136 12.49 -6.55 11.70
N HIS A 137 13.07 -6.06 10.60
CA HIS A 137 12.35 -5.81 9.36
C HIS A 137 11.89 -7.12 8.69
N LEU A 138 12.78 -8.10 8.61
CA LEU A 138 12.47 -9.43 8.07
C LEU A 138 11.38 -10.13 8.91
N GLU A 139 11.47 -10.04 10.23
CA GLU A 139 10.47 -10.58 11.14
C GLU A 139 9.11 -9.88 10.94
N TRP A 140 9.12 -8.56 10.82
CA TRP A 140 7.91 -7.78 10.59
C TRP A 140 7.24 -8.16 9.26
N GLU A 141 7.99 -8.23 8.18
CA GLU A 141 7.46 -8.62 6.87
C GLU A 141 6.88 -10.04 6.88
N TYR A 142 7.58 -10.97 7.53
CA TYR A 142 7.10 -12.33 7.67
C TYR A 142 5.79 -12.40 8.45
N ILE A 143 5.68 -11.62 9.53
CA ILE A 143 4.44 -11.49 10.31
C ILE A 143 3.31 -10.92 9.44
N GLN A 144 3.55 -9.83 8.71
CA GLN A 144 2.54 -9.19 7.86
C GLN A 144 2.07 -10.12 6.75
N ARG A 145 2.98 -10.80 6.10
CA ARG A 145 2.67 -11.78 5.06
C ARG A 145 1.80 -12.91 5.60
N THR A 146 2.19 -13.50 6.73
CA THR A 146 1.42 -14.59 7.35
C THR A 146 0.06 -14.10 7.83
N LEU A 147 -0.03 -12.88 8.38
CA LEU A 147 -1.31 -12.28 8.79
C LEU A 147 -2.25 -12.11 7.58
N ALA A 148 -1.71 -11.71 6.42
CA ALA A 148 -2.49 -11.62 5.19
C ALA A 148 -2.96 -13.00 4.69
N GLU A 149 -2.11 -14.02 4.73
CA GLU A 149 -2.49 -15.40 4.37
C GLU A 149 -3.65 -15.95 5.22
N TYR A 150 -3.76 -15.50 6.46
CA TYR A 150 -4.83 -15.87 7.39
C TYR A 150 -5.91 -14.78 7.56
N GLU A 151 -6.06 -13.92 6.56
CA GLU A 151 -7.13 -12.89 6.48
C GLU A 151 -7.24 -11.99 7.73
N GLY A 152 -6.11 -11.67 8.37
CA GLY A 152 -6.06 -10.86 9.58
C GLY A 152 -6.41 -11.62 10.87
N ASN A 153 -6.60 -12.93 10.82
CA ASN A 153 -6.91 -13.74 11.99
C ASN A 153 -5.67 -13.92 12.88
N ILE A 154 -5.57 -13.11 13.93
CA ILE A 154 -4.42 -13.08 14.84
C ILE A 154 -4.16 -14.45 15.49
N ALA A 155 -5.20 -15.20 15.87
CA ALA A 155 -5.05 -16.50 16.51
C ALA A 155 -4.48 -17.56 15.55
N ALA A 156 -4.96 -17.59 14.32
CA ALA A 156 -4.47 -18.48 13.27
C ALA A 156 -3.05 -18.11 12.86
N THR A 157 -2.76 -16.82 12.68
CA THR A 157 -1.43 -16.29 12.37
C THR A 157 -0.42 -16.64 13.45
N ALA A 158 -0.76 -16.45 14.73
CA ALA A 158 0.12 -16.78 15.85
C ALA A 158 0.46 -18.29 15.89
N ARG A 159 -0.51 -19.15 15.59
CA ARG A 159 -0.28 -20.60 15.48
C ARG A 159 0.66 -20.94 14.32
N ALA A 160 0.45 -20.34 13.15
CA ALA A 160 1.29 -20.55 11.98
C ALA A 160 2.74 -20.08 12.23
N LEU A 161 2.91 -18.97 12.92
CA LEU A 161 4.22 -18.41 13.30
C LEU A 161 4.84 -19.10 14.53
N LYS A 162 4.16 -20.08 15.11
CA LYS A 162 4.59 -20.78 16.34
C LYS A 162 4.93 -19.82 17.49
N MET A 163 4.11 -18.78 17.66
CA MET A 163 4.25 -17.80 18.74
C MET A 163 2.95 -17.63 19.51
N HIS A 164 3.07 -17.15 20.76
CA HIS A 164 1.88 -16.83 21.54
C HIS A 164 1.10 -15.66 20.95
N ARG A 165 -0.23 -15.73 20.95
CA ARG A 165 -1.13 -14.65 20.49
C ARG A 165 -0.76 -13.29 21.10
N ARG A 166 -0.46 -13.25 22.39
CA ARG A 166 -0.05 -12.03 23.11
C ARG A 166 1.26 -11.44 22.57
N THR A 167 2.21 -12.31 22.19
CA THR A 167 3.47 -11.89 21.58
C THR A 167 3.23 -11.27 20.21
N LEU A 168 2.38 -11.88 19.38
CA LEU A 168 2.00 -11.34 18.08
C LEU A 168 1.31 -10.00 18.23
N GLN A 169 0.32 -9.88 19.11
CA GLN A 169 -0.37 -8.62 19.38
C GLN A 169 0.59 -7.51 19.82
N ARG A 170 1.55 -7.82 20.72
CA ARG A 170 2.56 -6.86 21.15
C ARG A 170 3.49 -6.44 20.00
N LYS A 171 3.84 -7.36 19.11
CA LYS A 171 4.65 -7.05 17.91
C LYS A 171 3.88 -6.19 16.91
N LEU A 172 2.61 -6.47 16.70
CA LEU A 172 1.73 -5.66 15.84
C LEU A 172 1.44 -4.27 16.42
N ALA A 173 1.37 -4.13 17.75
CA ALA A 173 1.18 -2.85 18.43
C ALA A 173 2.46 -1.99 18.48
N LYS A 174 3.65 -2.58 18.32
CA LYS A 174 4.88 -1.82 18.22
C LYS A 174 4.90 -1.05 16.89
N ARG A 175 5.27 0.25 17.00
CA ARG A 175 5.59 1.04 15.82
C ARG A 175 6.63 0.31 14.96
N ARG A 176 6.46 0.47 13.67
CA ARG A 176 7.37 0.06 12.61
C ARG A 176 8.83 0.23 13.00
N PRO A 177 9.69 -0.78 12.82
CA PRO A 177 11.14 -0.60 12.92
C PRO A 177 11.60 0.44 11.88
N GLY A 178 12.25 1.53 12.34
CA GLY A 178 12.77 2.57 11.46
C GLY A 178 11.85 3.76 11.19
N ALA A 179 10.67 3.87 11.81
CA ALA A 179 9.88 5.09 11.77
C ALA A 179 10.53 6.19 12.64
N PRO A 180 10.71 7.43 12.14
CA PRO A 180 11.19 8.53 12.96
C PRO A 180 10.21 8.80 14.09
N GLY A 181 10.76 9.08 15.27
CA GLY A 181 10.02 9.39 16.49
C GLY A 181 9.29 10.71 16.42
#